data_e1ee24521b242060997f0f51196e56de
#
_entry.id   e1ee24521b242060997f0f51196e56de
#
_cell.length_a   1.000
_cell.length_b   1.000
_cell.length_c   1.000
_cell.angle_alpha   90.00
_cell.angle_beta   90.00
_cell.angle_gamma   90.00
#
_symmetry.space_group_name_H-M   'P 1'
#
loop_
_entity.id
_entity.type
_entity.pdbx_description
1 polymer ?
#
loop_
_entity_poly.entity_id
_entity_poly.type
_entity_poly.pdbx_seq_one_letter_code
_entity_poly.pdbx_strand_id
1 'polypeptide(L)'
;MNTEEKKQSRLTKKQKRNIIIVIIVLAVMVLADFVWSNTYIEVKKLSAHFDNLPEGFEGCKIVQISDFHNEWGKGYIDRLTEKVKDCEPDYIFVTGDSVDQIFPDVDRSLEFMKKLPDICPVYLVMGNHEYNLSQEEREQFVAGCESYGVNVLYNEHTTLTRNGDTISLLGFDNMENDSEAFSQVTEDFVILLNHYPEDCNYFSKTAVQYGTHIDLSLIHISEP
;
A
#
# COMPACT_ATOMS: atom_id res chain seq x y z
N MET A 1 47.27 13.83 -51.05
CA MET A 1 46.06 13.21 -50.48
C MET A 1 46.49 11.97 -49.72
N ASN A 2 46.69 12.11 -48.40
CA ASN A 2 47.08 11.00 -47.54
C ASN A 2 45.83 10.43 -46.87
N THR A 3 45.41 9.26 -47.33
CA THR A 3 44.40 8.44 -46.66
C THR A 3 45.07 7.61 -45.55
N GLU A 4 45.02 8.08 -44.33
CA GLU A 4 45.38 7.25 -43.18
C GLU A 4 44.32 6.16 -42.99
N GLU A 5 44.60 4.94 -43.37
CA GLU A 5 43.84 3.75 -43.03
C GLU A 5 43.89 3.55 -41.50
N LYS A 6 42.79 3.84 -40.82
CA LYS A 6 42.60 3.50 -39.40
C LYS A 6 42.62 1.99 -39.22
N LYS A 7 43.81 1.46 -38.84
CA LYS A 7 44.02 0.05 -38.50
C LYS A 7 43.15 -0.29 -37.28
N GLN A 8 41.96 -0.84 -37.53
CA GLN A 8 41.10 -1.36 -36.45
C GLN A 8 41.81 -2.50 -35.74
N SER A 9 42.30 -2.26 -34.53
CA SER A 9 43.00 -3.26 -33.73
C SER A 9 42.01 -4.33 -33.25
N ARG A 10 42.11 -5.53 -33.81
CA ARG A 10 41.29 -6.65 -33.40
C ARG A 10 41.72 -7.11 -32.01
N LEU A 11 40.73 -7.17 -31.05
CA LEU A 11 40.96 -7.66 -29.72
C LEU A 11 41.58 -9.08 -29.70
N THR A 12 42.55 -9.30 -28.84
CA THR A 12 43.16 -10.62 -28.63
C THR A 12 42.15 -11.58 -28.00
N LYS A 13 42.39 -12.90 -28.13
CA LYS A 13 41.52 -13.91 -27.48
C LYS A 13 41.42 -13.70 -25.96
N LYS A 14 42.52 -13.29 -25.28
CA LYS A 14 42.55 -12.99 -23.84
C LYS A 14 41.67 -11.76 -23.51
N GLN A 15 41.75 -10.70 -24.31
CA GLN A 15 40.92 -9.50 -24.13
C GLN A 15 39.44 -9.81 -24.32
N LYS A 16 39.09 -10.57 -25.36
CA LYS A 16 37.70 -11.01 -25.60
C LYS A 16 37.15 -11.81 -24.45
N ARG A 17 37.94 -12.78 -23.92
CA ARG A 17 37.57 -13.60 -22.75
C ARG A 17 37.35 -12.72 -21.53
N ASN A 18 38.23 -11.78 -21.25
CA ASN A 18 38.10 -10.88 -20.10
C ASN A 18 36.87 -9.99 -20.21
N ILE A 19 36.56 -9.46 -21.41
CA ILE A 19 35.35 -8.69 -21.67
C ILE A 19 34.11 -9.53 -21.42
N ILE A 20 34.07 -10.78 -21.89
CA ILE A 20 32.95 -11.69 -21.65
C ILE A 20 32.76 -11.94 -20.15
N ILE A 21 33.84 -12.18 -19.40
CA ILE A 21 33.79 -12.37 -17.95
C ILE A 21 33.20 -11.12 -17.27
N VAL A 22 33.66 -9.92 -17.65
CA VAL A 22 33.13 -8.67 -17.08
C VAL A 22 31.64 -8.51 -17.37
N ILE A 23 31.21 -8.80 -18.61
CA ILE A 23 29.77 -8.74 -18.99
C ILE A 23 28.97 -9.72 -18.16
N ILE A 24 29.43 -10.94 -17.97
CA ILE A 24 28.74 -11.95 -17.17
C ILE A 24 28.63 -11.48 -15.69
N VAL A 25 29.72 -10.96 -15.12
CA VAL A 25 29.71 -10.45 -13.74
C VAL A 25 28.72 -9.29 -13.59
N LEU A 26 28.70 -8.35 -14.54
CA LEU A 26 27.75 -7.25 -14.53
C LEU A 26 26.29 -7.75 -14.68
N ALA A 27 26.05 -8.70 -15.56
CA ALA A 27 24.73 -9.30 -15.72
C ALA A 27 24.24 -10.02 -14.45
N VAL A 28 25.15 -10.74 -13.76
CA VAL A 28 24.83 -11.38 -12.48
C VAL A 28 24.56 -10.36 -11.39
N MET A 29 25.32 -9.26 -11.33
CA MET A 29 25.07 -8.19 -10.36
C MET A 29 23.70 -7.52 -10.59
N VAL A 30 23.37 -7.19 -11.85
CA VAL A 30 22.07 -6.61 -12.21
C VAL A 30 20.93 -7.58 -11.86
N LEU A 31 21.11 -8.88 -12.15
CA LEU A 31 20.09 -9.88 -11.80
C LEU A 31 19.93 -10.04 -10.28
N ALA A 32 21.05 -10.03 -9.54
CA ALA A 32 21.01 -10.11 -8.08
C ALA A 32 20.33 -8.87 -7.47
N ASP A 33 20.63 -7.67 -7.98
CA ASP A 33 19.98 -6.42 -7.58
C ASP A 33 18.49 -6.45 -7.90
N PHE A 34 18.12 -6.87 -9.11
CA PHE A 34 16.72 -7.05 -9.51
C PHE A 34 15.97 -8.02 -8.57
N VAL A 35 16.55 -9.19 -8.27
CA VAL A 35 15.94 -10.15 -7.35
C VAL A 35 15.83 -9.57 -5.95
N TRP A 36 16.88 -8.88 -5.47
CA TRP A 36 16.88 -8.25 -4.15
C TRP A 36 15.80 -7.17 -4.04
N SER A 37 15.75 -6.25 -4.99
CA SER A 37 14.78 -5.14 -5.01
C SER A 37 13.32 -5.63 -5.07
N ASN A 38 13.06 -6.74 -5.76
CA ASN A 38 11.72 -7.31 -5.87
C ASN A 38 11.35 -8.31 -4.76
N THR A 39 12.26 -8.63 -3.83
CA THR A 39 11.98 -9.59 -2.75
C THR A 39 12.16 -9.00 -1.35
N TYR A 40 12.83 -7.87 -1.24
CA TYR A 40 13.06 -7.20 0.04
C TYR A 40 11.83 -6.41 0.46
N ILE A 41 11.32 -6.72 1.66
CA ILE A 41 10.19 -6.01 2.26
C ILE A 41 10.76 -5.07 3.33
N GLU A 42 10.68 -3.77 3.07
CA GLU A 42 11.07 -2.74 4.01
C GLU A 42 9.90 -2.38 4.93
N VAL A 43 10.18 -2.23 6.21
CA VAL A 43 9.23 -1.70 7.19
C VAL A 43 9.70 -0.32 7.60
N LYS A 44 9.00 0.73 7.17
CA LYS A 44 9.23 2.11 7.58
C LYS A 44 8.47 2.36 8.87
N LYS A 45 9.17 2.77 9.95
CA LYS A 45 8.53 3.10 11.23
C LYS A 45 8.48 4.60 11.40
N LEU A 46 7.27 5.11 11.58
CA LEU A 46 6.98 6.52 11.85
C LEU A 46 6.33 6.61 13.24
N SER A 47 6.54 7.73 13.91
CA SER A 47 5.84 8.06 15.15
C SER A 47 5.24 9.45 15.02
N ALA A 48 3.96 9.56 15.36
CA ALA A 48 3.24 10.83 15.40
C ALA A 48 2.75 11.08 16.82
N HIS A 49 2.64 12.34 17.20
CA HIS A 49 2.09 12.79 18.47
C HIS A 49 0.99 13.81 18.20
N PHE A 50 -0.13 13.65 18.89
CA PHE A 50 -1.29 14.52 18.74
C PHE A 50 -1.81 14.90 20.12
N ASP A 51 -2.04 16.18 20.36
CA ASP A 51 -2.49 16.69 21.66
C ASP A 51 -3.93 16.30 22.00
N ASN A 52 -4.75 16.00 20.95
CA ASN A 52 -6.16 15.60 21.08
C ASN A 52 -6.39 14.09 20.93
N LEU A 53 -5.34 13.28 20.90
CA LEU A 53 -5.48 11.83 20.84
C LEU A 53 -6.04 11.30 22.17
N PRO A 54 -7.15 10.53 22.19
CA PRO A 54 -7.67 9.92 23.41
C PRO A 54 -6.64 8.99 24.08
N GLU A 55 -6.61 9.00 25.44
CA GLU A 55 -5.62 8.22 26.21
C GLU A 55 -5.62 6.72 25.85
N GLY A 56 -6.79 6.15 25.56
CA GLY A 56 -6.91 4.75 25.13
C GLY A 56 -6.15 4.41 23.86
N PHE A 57 -5.82 5.42 23.04
CA PHE A 57 -5.04 5.26 21.82
C PHE A 57 -3.55 5.60 21.99
N GLU A 58 -3.09 6.00 23.17
CA GLU A 58 -1.66 6.16 23.39
C GLU A 58 -0.90 4.86 23.09
N GLY A 59 0.18 4.99 22.31
CA GLY A 59 0.99 3.86 21.86
C GLY A 59 0.29 2.91 20.89
N CYS A 60 -0.87 3.30 20.33
CA CYS A 60 -1.54 2.54 19.27
C CYS A 60 -0.61 2.34 18.07
N LYS A 61 -0.51 1.11 17.62
CA LYS A 61 0.31 0.71 16.48
C LYS A 61 -0.58 0.45 15.28
N ILE A 62 -0.35 1.17 14.21
CA ILE A 62 -1.05 0.99 12.95
C ILE A 62 -0.05 0.49 11.91
N VAL A 63 -0.41 -0.54 11.15
CA VAL A 63 0.32 -0.95 9.95
C VAL A 63 -0.50 -0.50 8.75
N GLN A 64 0.13 0.31 7.90
CA GLN A 64 -0.42 0.66 6.59
C GLN A 64 0.20 -0.24 5.52
N ILE A 65 -0.64 -0.76 4.64
CA ILE A 65 -0.27 -1.54 3.46
C ILE A 65 -0.89 -0.86 2.26
N SER A 66 -0.10 -0.59 1.23
CA SER A 66 -0.56 -0.02 -0.03
C SER A 66 0.12 -0.75 -1.19
N ASP A 67 -0.53 -0.76 -2.35
CA ASP A 67 0.09 -1.17 -3.62
C ASP A 67 0.69 -2.59 -3.59
N PHE A 68 -0.08 -3.54 -3.09
CA PHE A 68 0.32 -4.94 -3.08
C PHE A 68 0.41 -5.52 -4.50
N HIS A 69 -0.48 -5.07 -5.43
CA HIS A 69 -0.47 -5.41 -6.86
C HIS A 69 -0.28 -6.90 -7.14
N ASN A 70 -0.97 -7.79 -6.38
CA ASN A 70 -0.76 -9.27 -6.44
C ASN A 70 0.72 -9.66 -6.51
N GLU A 71 1.58 -9.00 -5.72
CA GLU A 71 3.04 -9.14 -5.74
C GLU A 71 3.52 -10.59 -5.92
N TRP A 72 4.47 -10.76 -6.81
CA TRP A 72 4.91 -12.07 -7.29
C TRP A 72 6.04 -12.61 -6.42
N GLY A 73 6.17 -13.89 -6.41
CA GLY A 73 7.26 -14.55 -5.73
C GLY A 73 6.79 -15.62 -4.74
N LYS A 74 7.51 -16.74 -4.75
CA LYS A 74 7.22 -17.85 -3.84
C LYS A 74 7.41 -17.41 -2.40
N GLY A 75 6.35 -17.55 -1.58
CA GLY A 75 6.38 -17.21 -0.16
C GLY A 75 6.46 -15.71 0.14
N TYR A 76 6.20 -14.82 -0.83
CA TYR A 76 6.16 -13.38 -0.58
C TYR A 76 5.03 -13.03 0.40
N ILE A 77 3.83 -13.54 0.18
CA ILE A 77 2.67 -13.34 1.06
C ILE A 77 3.00 -13.79 2.49
N ASP A 78 3.64 -14.94 2.67
CA ASP A 78 3.99 -15.44 4.01
C ASP A 78 4.99 -14.50 4.69
N ARG A 79 6.05 -14.06 3.97
CA ARG A 79 7.03 -13.12 4.51
C ARG A 79 6.42 -11.76 4.84
N LEU A 80 5.52 -11.24 3.99
CA LEU A 80 4.82 -9.99 4.24
C LEU A 80 3.92 -10.13 5.49
N THR A 81 3.14 -11.22 5.57
CA THR A 81 2.31 -11.50 6.74
C THR A 81 3.12 -11.58 8.03
N GLU A 82 4.27 -12.26 8.02
CA GLU A 82 5.16 -12.31 9.18
C GLU A 82 5.72 -10.92 9.55
N LYS A 83 6.08 -10.10 8.56
CA LYS A 83 6.51 -8.72 8.79
C LYS A 83 5.42 -7.86 9.44
N VAL A 84 4.17 -8.05 9.01
CA VAL A 84 3.02 -7.38 9.62
C VAL A 84 2.83 -7.83 11.06
N LYS A 85 2.90 -9.14 11.34
CA LYS A 85 2.81 -9.70 12.70
C LYS A 85 3.92 -9.20 13.61
N ASP A 86 5.16 -9.13 13.12
CA ASP A 86 6.33 -8.62 13.86
C ASP A 86 6.17 -7.15 14.28
N CYS A 87 5.30 -6.38 13.64
CA CYS A 87 4.96 -5.02 14.04
C CYS A 87 4.02 -4.99 15.25
N GLU A 88 3.32 -6.09 15.56
CA GLU A 88 2.30 -6.20 16.62
C GLU A 88 1.25 -5.06 16.51
N PRO A 89 0.55 -4.92 15.36
CA PRO A 89 -0.37 -3.83 15.14
C PRO A 89 -1.66 -4.00 15.96
N ASP A 90 -2.24 -2.86 16.38
CA ASP A 90 -3.61 -2.78 16.89
C ASP A 90 -4.63 -2.74 15.74
N TYR A 91 -4.25 -2.14 14.59
CA TYR A 91 -5.04 -2.04 13.37
C TYR A 91 -4.18 -2.19 12.13
N ILE A 92 -4.76 -2.74 11.05
CA ILE A 92 -4.18 -2.77 9.72
C ILE A 92 -5.07 -1.95 8.80
N PHE A 93 -4.46 -0.99 8.08
CA PHE A 93 -5.13 -0.20 7.06
C PHE A 93 -4.54 -0.51 5.69
N VAL A 94 -5.40 -0.91 4.77
CA VAL A 94 -5.04 -1.19 3.38
C VAL A 94 -5.57 -0.02 2.53
N THR A 95 -4.64 0.73 1.94
CA THR A 95 -4.95 1.97 1.23
C THR A 95 -4.92 1.80 -0.29
N GLY A 96 -5.52 0.71 -0.79
CA GLY A 96 -5.79 0.46 -2.20
C GLY A 96 -4.68 -0.24 -2.98
N ASP A 97 -4.98 -0.46 -4.25
CA ASP A 97 -4.12 -1.10 -5.25
C ASP A 97 -3.59 -2.47 -4.82
N SER A 98 -4.48 -3.26 -4.24
CA SER A 98 -4.18 -4.63 -3.81
C SER A 98 -4.14 -5.61 -4.98
N VAL A 99 -4.89 -5.34 -6.05
CA VAL A 99 -4.94 -6.11 -7.29
C VAL A 99 -4.27 -5.31 -8.41
N ASP A 100 -3.46 -5.95 -9.26
CA ASP A 100 -2.90 -5.30 -10.44
C ASP A 100 -3.94 -5.20 -11.57
N GLN A 101 -4.04 -4.04 -12.22
CA GLN A 101 -5.04 -3.81 -13.29
C GLN A 101 -4.65 -4.40 -14.64
N ILE A 102 -3.33 -4.64 -14.89
CA ILE A 102 -2.82 -5.12 -16.19
C ILE A 102 -2.79 -6.64 -16.20
N PHE A 103 -2.38 -7.23 -15.08
CA PHE A 103 -2.31 -8.67 -14.87
C PHE A 103 -3.06 -9.03 -13.58
N PRO A 104 -4.40 -8.90 -13.57
CA PRO A 104 -5.18 -9.13 -12.37
C PRO A 104 -5.08 -10.60 -11.90
N ASP A 105 -4.76 -10.76 -10.62
CA ASP A 105 -4.80 -12.03 -9.92
C ASP A 105 -5.55 -11.83 -8.59
N VAL A 106 -6.87 -11.78 -8.69
CA VAL A 106 -7.77 -11.55 -7.56
C VAL A 106 -7.59 -12.64 -6.49
N ASP A 107 -7.42 -13.88 -6.90
CA ASP A 107 -7.26 -15.02 -5.97
C ASP A 107 -5.99 -14.85 -5.13
N ARG A 108 -4.91 -14.37 -5.73
CA ARG A 108 -3.66 -14.10 -5.03
C ARG A 108 -3.77 -12.93 -4.04
N SER A 109 -4.44 -11.87 -4.43
CA SER A 109 -4.72 -10.75 -3.53
C SER A 109 -5.61 -11.20 -2.37
N LEU A 110 -6.61 -12.02 -2.64
CA LEU A 110 -7.46 -12.62 -1.60
C LEU A 110 -6.71 -13.60 -0.70
N GLU A 111 -5.71 -14.34 -1.20
CA GLU A 111 -4.82 -15.17 -0.37
C GLU A 111 -4.11 -14.34 0.70
N PHE A 112 -3.66 -13.14 0.34
CA PHE A 112 -3.04 -12.21 1.28
C PHE A 112 -4.07 -11.61 2.24
N MET A 113 -5.17 -11.04 1.73
CA MET A 113 -6.23 -10.43 2.54
C MET A 113 -6.78 -11.37 3.61
N LYS A 114 -6.93 -12.65 3.27
CA LYS A 114 -7.41 -13.68 4.20
C LYS A 114 -6.54 -13.85 5.46
N LYS A 115 -5.24 -13.54 5.38
CA LYS A 115 -4.29 -13.72 6.49
C LYS A 115 -4.28 -12.56 7.48
N LEU A 116 -4.73 -11.37 7.06
CA LEU A 116 -4.62 -10.15 7.85
C LEU A 116 -5.58 -10.10 9.04
N PRO A 117 -6.86 -10.52 8.94
CA PRO A 117 -7.79 -10.51 10.08
C PRO A 117 -7.41 -11.46 11.23
N ASP A 118 -6.56 -12.47 10.97
CA ASP A 118 -6.00 -13.32 12.01
C ASP A 118 -5.00 -12.58 12.92
N ILE A 119 -4.55 -11.38 12.52
CA ILE A 119 -3.59 -10.55 13.27
C ILE A 119 -4.33 -9.53 14.12
N CYS A 120 -5.14 -8.67 13.50
CA CYS A 120 -5.94 -7.62 14.15
C CYS A 120 -7.02 -7.10 13.18
N PRO A 121 -7.94 -6.20 13.61
CA PRO A 121 -8.93 -5.59 12.73
C PRO A 121 -8.30 -4.93 11.49
N VAL A 122 -8.91 -5.20 10.32
CA VAL A 122 -8.44 -4.72 9.02
C VAL A 122 -9.51 -3.82 8.39
N TYR A 123 -9.07 -2.67 7.88
CA TYR A 123 -9.90 -1.75 7.10
C TYR A 123 -9.25 -1.49 5.75
N LEU A 124 -10.05 -1.49 4.69
CA LEU A 124 -9.58 -1.35 3.32
C LEU A 124 -10.37 -0.27 2.59
N VAL A 125 -9.68 0.60 1.87
CA VAL A 125 -10.23 1.45 0.81
C VAL A 125 -9.68 0.99 -0.54
N MET A 126 -10.45 1.11 -1.61
CA MET A 126 -10.01 0.73 -2.95
C MET A 126 -9.16 1.83 -3.59
N GLY A 127 -8.22 1.42 -4.43
CA GLY A 127 -7.42 2.28 -5.29
C GLY A 127 -7.89 2.27 -6.75
N ASN A 128 -7.14 2.94 -7.61
CA ASN A 128 -7.49 3.02 -9.03
C ASN A 128 -7.38 1.68 -9.76
N HIS A 129 -6.52 0.78 -9.31
CA HIS A 129 -6.39 -0.54 -9.94
C HIS A 129 -7.65 -1.38 -9.73
N GLU A 130 -8.24 -1.39 -8.53
CA GLU A 130 -9.50 -2.08 -8.27
C GLU A 130 -10.64 -1.50 -9.13
N TYR A 131 -10.69 -0.17 -9.34
CA TYR A 131 -11.71 0.46 -10.19
C TYR A 131 -11.54 0.15 -11.68
N ASN A 132 -10.32 -0.15 -12.13
CA ASN A 132 -10.04 -0.53 -13.50
C ASN A 132 -10.24 -2.04 -13.80
N LEU A 133 -10.52 -2.86 -12.79
CA LEU A 133 -10.93 -4.25 -12.97
C LEU A 133 -12.30 -4.35 -13.65
N SER A 134 -12.60 -5.50 -14.25
CA SER A 134 -13.98 -5.81 -14.64
C SER A 134 -14.90 -5.79 -13.42
N GLN A 135 -16.18 -5.53 -13.64
CA GLN A 135 -17.16 -5.53 -12.54
C GLN A 135 -17.15 -6.86 -11.77
N GLU A 136 -17.06 -7.99 -12.47
CA GLU A 136 -17.04 -9.32 -11.88
C GLU A 136 -15.81 -9.53 -10.97
N GLU A 137 -14.62 -9.15 -11.43
CA GLU A 137 -13.37 -9.28 -10.66
C GLU A 137 -13.38 -8.37 -9.41
N ARG A 138 -13.89 -7.15 -9.55
CA ARG A 138 -14.02 -6.21 -8.41
C ARG A 138 -15.02 -6.73 -7.38
N GLU A 139 -16.19 -7.21 -7.82
CA GLU A 139 -17.19 -7.80 -6.92
C GLU A 139 -16.65 -9.05 -6.23
N GLN A 140 -15.89 -9.90 -6.95
CA GLN A 140 -15.20 -11.06 -6.38
C GLN A 140 -14.20 -10.65 -5.29
N PHE A 141 -13.37 -9.62 -5.55
CA PHE A 141 -12.38 -9.13 -4.60
C PHE A 141 -13.04 -8.61 -3.33
N VAL A 142 -14.04 -7.74 -3.47
CA VAL A 142 -14.74 -7.14 -2.34
C VAL A 142 -15.45 -8.20 -1.50
N ALA A 143 -16.27 -9.04 -2.13
CA ALA A 143 -16.98 -10.12 -1.43
C ALA A 143 -16.02 -11.10 -0.74
N GLY A 144 -14.88 -11.37 -1.36
CA GLY A 144 -13.81 -12.17 -0.76
C GLY A 144 -13.23 -11.51 0.49
N CYS A 145 -12.86 -10.23 0.42
CA CYS A 145 -12.34 -9.45 1.55
C CYS A 145 -13.32 -9.45 2.73
N GLU A 146 -14.60 -9.11 2.47
CA GLU A 146 -15.65 -9.09 3.50
C GLU A 146 -15.88 -10.48 4.13
N SER A 147 -15.86 -11.55 3.31
CA SER A 147 -16.02 -12.93 3.80
C SER A 147 -14.92 -13.37 4.76
N TYR A 148 -13.74 -12.76 4.68
CA TYR A 148 -12.60 -13.00 5.57
C TYR A 148 -12.58 -12.08 6.79
N GLY A 149 -13.51 -11.11 6.88
CA GLY A 149 -13.58 -10.17 7.98
C GLY A 149 -12.77 -8.89 7.79
N VAL A 150 -12.41 -8.56 6.56
CA VAL A 150 -11.87 -7.24 6.20
C VAL A 150 -13.04 -6.27 6.07
N ASN A 151 -12.95 -5.12 6.73
CA ASN A 151 -13.93 -4.04 6.61
C ASN A 151 -13.59 -3.21 5.37
N VAL A 152 -14.35 -3.36 4.30
CA VAL A 152 -14.18 -2.58 3.07
C VAL A 152 -15.00 -1.31 3.20
N LEU A 153 -14.37 -0.14 3.13
CA LEU A 153 -15.01 1.17 3.31
C LEU A 153 -15.26 1.83 1.96
N TYR A 154 -16.51 2.22 1.71
CA TYR A 154 -16.99 2.86 0.48
C TYR A 154 -17.52 4.26 0.78
N ASN A 155 -16.65 5.26 0.89
CA ASN A 155 -17.05 6.63 1.23
C ASN A 155 -17.89 6.67 2.50
N GLU A 156 -17.42 6.02 3.54
CA GLU A 156 -18.18 5.86 4.78
C GLU A 156 -17.36 6.16 6.04
N HIS A 157 -18.09 6.40 7.12
CA HIS A 157 -17.57 6.58 8.46
C HIS A 157 -17.73 5.29 9.27
N THR A 158 -16.73 4.98 10.08
CA THR A 158 -16.82 3.99 11.15
C THR A 158 -16.05 4.46 12.37
N THR A 159 -16.27 3.81 13.51
CA THR A 159 -15.59 4.15 14.76
C THR A 159 -14.60 3.05 15.15
N LEU A 160 -13.39 3.45 15.49
CA LEU A 160 -12.41 2.55 16.11
C LEU A 160 -12.52 2.66 17.62
N THR A 161 -12.43 1.51 18.31
CA THR A 161 -12.52 1.46 19.77
C THR A 161 -11.28 0.78 20.34
N ARG A 162 -10.59 1.44 21.30
CA ARG A 162 -9.44 0.89 21.99
C ARG A 162 -9.43 1.36 23.44
N ASN A 163 -9.28 0.41 24.37
CA ASN A 163 -9.21 0.67 25.83
C ASN A 163 -10.38 1.51 26.38
N GLY A 164 -11.55 1.46 25.73
CA GLY A 164 -12.75 2.19 26.13
C GLY A 164 -12.93 3.57 25.48
N ASP A 165 -11.93 4.08 24.79
CA ASP A 165 -12.02 5.31 24.00
C ASP A 165 -12.34 5.01 22.53
N THR A 166 -12.84 6.03 21.82
CA THR A 166 -13.24 5.95 20.43
C THR A 166 -12.60 7.07 19.60
N ILE A 167 -12.31 6.77 18.34
CA ILE A 167 -11.89 7.72 17.30
C ILE A 167 -12.66 7.44 16.01
N SER A 168 -12.83 8.46 15.19
CA SER A 168 -13.45 8.31 13.86
C SER A 168 -12.46 7.79 12.83
N LEU A 169 -12.92 6.88 11.98
CA LEU A 169 -12.25 6.45 10.77
C LEU A 169 -13.13 6.75 9.56
N LEU A 170 -12.63 7.57 8.66
CA LEU A 170 -13.23 7.86 7.37
C LEU A 170 -12.49 7.07 6.30
N GLY A 171 -13.20 6.34 5.46
CA GLY A 171 -12.63 5.61 4.32
C GLY A 171 -13.22 6.13 3.02
N PHE A 172 -12.39 6.74 2.17
CA PHE A 172 -12.81 7.24 0.87
C PHE A 172 -12.04 6.56 -0.25
N ASP A 173 -12.76 6.09 -1.24
CA ASP A 173 -12.25 5.53 -2.47
C ASP A 173 -12.37 6.49 -3.67
N ASN A 174 -13.25 7.50 -3.56
CA ASN A 174 -13.43 8.58 -4.52
C ASN A 174 -14.07 9.80 -3.85
N MET A 175 -14.23 10.92 -4.58
CA MET A 175 -14.83 12.15 -4.07
C MET A 175 -16.36 12.18 -4.18
N GLU A 176 -17.02 11.06 -4.50
CA GLU A 176 -18.46 10.98 -4.63
C GLU A 176 -19.12 10.59 -3.30
N ASN A 177 -20.20 11.28 -2.92
CA ASN A 177 -21.03 10.97 -1.73
C ASN A 177 -20.32 11.02 -0.37
N ASP A 178 -19.26 11.82 -0.23
CA ASP A 178 -18.49 12.00 0.99
C ASP A 178 -19.27 12.72 2.12
N SER A 179 -20.28 13.50 1.77
CA SER A 179 -21.07 14.36 2.69
C SER A 179 -21.73 13.56 3.81
N GLU A 180 -22.23 12.37 3.52
CA GLU A 180 -22.89 11.52 4.51
C GLU A 180 -21.88 11.02 5.56
N ALA A 181 -20.73 10.54 5.12
CA ALA A 181 -19.66 10.08 6.00
C ALA A 181 -19.18 11.18 6.96
N PHE A 182 -18.93 12.38 6.45
CA PHE A 182 -18.52 13.50 7.30
C PHE A 182 -19.61 13.92 8.31
N SER A 183 -20.90 13.83 7.95
CA SER A 183 -21.99 14.18 8.84
C SER A 183 -22.16 13.23 10.04
N GLN A 184 -21.56 12.05 9.97
CA GLN A 184 -21.60 11.02 11.01
C GLN A 184 -20.43 11.11 12.01
N VAL A 185 -19.44 11.96 11.74
CA VAL A 185 -18.29 12.15 12.62
C VAL A 185 -18.73 12.81 13.93
N THR A 186 -18.47 12.14 15.04
CA THR A 186 -18.81 12.63 16.40
C THR A 186 -17.60 12.67 17.32
N GLU A 187 -16.51 12.01 16.98
CA GLU A 187 -15.29 11.93 17.75
C GLU A 187 -14.36 13.11 17.43
N ASP A 188 -13.58 13.53 18.45
CA ASP A 188 -12.64 14.66 18.33
C ASP A 188 -11.37 14.31 17.57
N PHE A 189 -11.07 13.01 17.36
CA PHE A 189 -9.92 12.54 16.60
C PHE A 189 -10.37 11.77 15.38
N VAL A 190 -9.88 12.17 14.20
CA VAL A 190 -10.33 11.65 12.92
C VAL A 190 -9.15 11.16 12.09
N ILE A 191 -9.21 9.88 11.69
CA ILE A 191 -8.29 9.29 10.70
C ILE A 191 -9.00 9.21 9.36
N LEU A 192 -8.30 9.61 8.29
CA LEU A 192 -8.74 9.45 6.90
C LEU A 192 -7.92 8.37 6.21
N LEU A 193 -8.58 7.40 5.61
CA LEU A 193 -7.99 6.47 4.65
C LEU A 193 -8.42 6.88 3.24
N ASN A 194 -7.45 7.03 2.36
CA ASN A 194 -7.69 7.32 0.95
C ASN A 194 -6.50 6.84 0.13
N HIS A 195 -6.74 6.43 -1.12
CA HIS A 195 -5.65 6.02 -2.01
C HIS A 195 -4.99 7.21 -2.71
N TYR A 196 -5.74 8.27 -3.02
CA TYR A 196 -5.31 9.38 -3.88
C TYR A 196 -4.73 10.55 -3.09
N PRO A 197 -3.40 10.84 -3.21
CA PRO A 197 -2.77 11.95 -2.49
C PRO A 197 -3.34 13.33 -2.86
N GLU A 198 -3.76 13.50 -4.12
CA GLU A 198 -4.34 14.74 -4.63
C GLU A 198 -5.64 15.14 -3.95
N ASP A 199 -6.39 14.17 -3.41
CA ASP A 199 -7.70 14.41 -2.80
C ASP A 199 -7.61 14.92 -1.35
N CYS A 200 -6.45 14.85 -0.72
CA CYS A 200 -6.25 15.27 0.68
C CYS A 200 -6.72 16.71 0.94
N ASN A 201 -6.41 17.64 0.03
CA ASN A 201 -6.83 19.03 0.17
C ASN A 201 -8.35 19.20 0.04
N TYR A 202 -8.99 18.37 -0.77
CA TYR A 202 -10.44 18.35 -0.91
C TYR A 202 -11.08 17.87 0.38
N PHE A 203 -10.72 16.71 0.89
CA PHE A 203 -11.28 16.15 2.10
C PHE A 203 -11.04 17.02 3.34
N SER A 204 -9.86 17.62 3.47
CA SER A 204 -9.58 18.56 4.57
C SER A 204 -10.51 19.78 4.56
N LYS A 205 -10.82 20.33 3.38
CA LYS A 205 -11.76 21.45 3.25
C LYS A 205 -13.20 21.02 3.51
N THR A 206 -13.58 19.84 3.04
CA THR A 206 -14.92 19.27 3.25
C THR A 206 -15.13 19.00 4.74
N ALA A 207 -14.17 18.41 5.45
CA ALA A 207 -14.25 18.21 6.89
C ALA A 207 -14.62 19.49 7.65
N VAL A 208 -13.96 20.61 7.33
CA VAL A 208 -14.25 21.91 7.95
C VAL A 208 -15.71 22.36 7.69
N GLN A 209 -16.27 22.09 6.51
CA GLN A 209 -17.66 22.45 6.18
C GLN A 209 -18.67 21.68 7.05
N TYR A 210 -18.32 20.47 7.48
CA TYR A 210 -19.11 19.63 8.38
C TYR A 210 -18.76 19.82 9.86
N GLY A 211 -17.92 20.79 10.18
CA GLY A 211 -17.56 21.14 11.56
C GLY A 211 -16.58 20.20 12.24
N THR A 212 -15.85 19.40 11.44
CA THR A 212 -14.80 18.50 11.91
C THR A 212 -13.46 18.82 11.26
N HIS A 213 -12.43 18.05 11.57
CA HIS A 213 -11.10 18.14 10.97
C HIS A 213 -10.51 16.72 10.81
N ILE A 214 -9.47 16.60 10.04
CA ILE A 214 -8.73 15.34 9.86
C ILE A 214 -7.39 15.50 10.57
N ASP A 215 -7.13 14.65 11.56
CA ASP A 215 -5.89 14.66 12.35
C ASP A 215 -4.78 13.86 11.68
N LEU A 216 -5.14 12.73 11.09
CA LEU A 216 -4.20 11.85 10.41
C LEU A 216 -4.80 11.39 9.08
N SER A 217 -4.05 11.58 7.99
CA SER A 217 -4.40 11.05 6.69
C SER A 217 -3.40 9.97 6.29
N LEU A 218 -3.89 8.78 6.02
CA LEU A 218 -3.12 7.66 5.50
C LEU A 218 -3.49 7.46 4.04
N ILE A 219 -2.55 7.82 3.19
CA ILE A 219 -2.68 7.84 1.74
C ILE A 219 -1.54 7.07 1.10
N HIS A 220 -1.73 6.66 -0.16
CA HIS A 220 -0.61 6.18 -0.96
C HIS A 220 0.36 7.34 -1.21
N ILE A 221 1.65 7.12 -0.94
CA ILE A 221 2.72 8.04 -1.34
C ILE A 221 3.61 7.25 -2.28
N SER A 222 3.43 7.47 -3.59
CA SER A 222 4.39 6.98 -4.59
C SER A 222 5.74 7.59 -4.28
N GLU A 223 6.76 6.75 -4.07
CA GLU A 223 8.13 7.27 -4.01
C GLU A 223 8.51 7.84 -5.40
N PRO A 224 9.21 8.97 -5.45
CA PRO A 224 9.62 9.62 -6.71
C PRO A 224 10.66 8.81 -7.47
#